data_b511bbecf18e1f508ddc1c9ed1921132
#
_entry.id   b511bbecf18e1f508ddc1c9ed1921132
#
_cell.length_a   1.000
_cell.length_b   1.000
_cell.length_c   1.000
_cell.angle_alpha   90.00
_cell.angle_beta   90.00
_cell.angle_gamma   90.00
#
_symmetry.space_group_name_H-M   'P 1'
#
loop_
_entity.id
_entity.type
_entity.pdbx_description
1 polymer ?
#
loop_
_entity_poly.entity_id
_entity_poly.type
_entity_poly.pdbx_seq_one_letter_code
_entity_poly.pdbx_strand_id
1 'polypeptide(L)'
;MRGTETFFDTNILLYLLSGEIDKADRAEAVLAQGGTISVQVLNEFAAVATRKLGLSYSEIREVLEPIRAVCAVVPLALETHELGLHIAERYRFSIYDAWIVAAALLAGCGTLYLED
;
A
#
# COMPACT_ATOMS: atom_id res chain seq x y z
N MET A 1 -4.83 15.27 11.08
CA MET A 1 -6.14 14.65 11.27
C MET A 1 -6.16 13.25 10.71
N ARG A 2 -6.45 12.30 11.55
CA ARG A 2 -6.43 10.91 11.12
C ARG A 2 -7.48 10.61 10.05
N GLY A 3 -8.71 11.10 10.22
CA GLY A 3 -9.77 10.82 9.29
C GLY A 3 -9.58 11.38 7.91
N THR A 4 -8.64 12.30 7.73
CA THR A 4 -8.37 12.92 6.43
C THR A 4 -7.14 12.35 5.75
N GLU A 5 -6.40 11.49 6.42
CA GLU A 5 -5.22 10.89 5.83
C GLU A 5 -5.61 9.84 4.79
N THR A 6 -4.73 9.67 3.83
CA THR A 6 -4.92 8.71 2.75
C THR A 6 -4.10 7.46 3.02
N PHE A 7 -4.71 6.31 2.78
CA PHE A 7 -4.02 5.03 2.83
C PHE A 7 -3.81 4.55 1.39
N PHE A 8 -2.61 4.11 1.08
CA PHE A 8 -2.28 3.64 -0.26
C PHE A 8 -2.17 2.13 -0.30
N ASP A 9 -2.80 1.53 -1.31
CA ASP A 9 -2.69 0.12 -1.57
C ASP A 9 -1.40 -0.18 -2.36
N THR A 10 -1.06 -1.46 -2.45
CA THR A 10 0.17 -1.92 -3.11
C THR A 10 0.26 -1.46 -4.56
N ASN A 11 -0.85 -1.43 -5.28
CA ASN A 11 -0.84 -1.08 -6.70
C ASN A 11 -0.35 0.33 -6.95
N ILE A 12 -0.61 1.25 -6.01
CA ILE A 12 -0.12 2.62 -6.16
C ILE A 12 1.40 2.64 -6.20
N LEU A 13 2.04 1.85 -5.32
CA LEU A 13 3.49 1.75 -5.31
C LEU A 13 4.02 1.09 -6.57
N LEU A 14 3.33 0.04 -7.04
CA LEU A 14 3.75 -0.67 -8.24
C LEU A 14 3.67 0.21 -9.48
N TYR A 15 2.76 1.16 -9.51
CA TYR A 15 2.65 2.08 -10.64
C TYR A 15 3.88 2.95 -10.81
N LEU A 16 4.66 3.17 -9.75
CA LEU A 16 5.93 3.90 -9.86
C LEU A 16 6.89 3.20 -10.83
N LEU A 17 6.75 1.90 -10.97
CA LEU A 17 7.60 1.07 -11.83
C LEU A 17 6.96 0.79 -13.17
N SER A 18 5.84 1.44 -13.46
CA SER A 18 5.10 1.23 -14.70
C SER A 18 5.87 1.77 -15.91
N GLY A 19 5.78 1.06 -17.03
CA GLY A 19 6.29 1.57 -18.28
C GLY A 19 5.43 2.69 -18.87
N GLU A 20 4.24 2.88 -18.33
CA GLU A 20 3.36 3.97 -18.78
C GLU A 20 3.68 5.20 -17.94
N ILE A 21 4.27 6.19 -18.59
CA ILE A 21 4.77 7.38 -17.91
C ILE A 21 3.66 8.11 -17.15
N ASP A 22 2.47 8.25 -17.75
CA ASP A 22 1.36 8.96 -17.11
C ASP A 22 0.95 8.29 -15.80
N LYS A 23 0.94 6.96 -15.80
CA LYS A 23 0.55 6.20 -14.62
C LYS A 23 1.59 6.35 -13.51
N ALA A 24 2.86 6.26 -13.87
CA ALA A 24 3.95 6.43 -12.91
C ALA A 24 3.96 7.84 -12.35
N ASP A 25 3.78 8.85 -13.19
CA ASP A 25 3.77 10.24 -12.76
C ASP A 25 2.64 10.54 -11.80
N ARG A 26 1.45 9.99 -12.06
CA ARG A 26 0.31 10.21 -11.16
C ARG A 26 0.54 9.55 -9.81
N ALA A 27 1.10 8.34 -9.82
CA ALA A 27 1.42 7.66 -8.57
C ALA A 27 2.43 8.46 -7.76
N GLU A 28 3.47 8.96 -8.42
CA GLU A 28 4.47 9.76 -7.75
C GLU A 28 3.87 11.02 -7.15
N ALA A 29 3.02 11.71 -7.91
CA ALA A 29 2.39 12.94 -7.43
C ALA A 29 1.50 12.69 -6.21
N VAL A 30 0.74 11.59 -6.23
CA VAL A 30 -0.16 11.25 -5.11
C VAL A 30 0.65 10.88 -3.89
N LEU A 31 1.68 10.05 -4.05
CA LEU A 31 2.52 9.61 -2.94
C LEU A 31 3.32 10.76 -2.33
N ALA A 32 3.72 11.74 -3.16
CA ALA A 32 4.50 12.88 -2.68
C ALA A 32 3.73 13.73 -1.68
N GLN A 33 2.40 13.66 -1.68
CA GLN A 33 1.58 14.36 -0.70
C GLN A 33 1.62 13.69 0.67
N GLY A 34 2.17 12.49 0.74
CA GLY A 34 2.23 11.73 1.98
C GLY A 34 0.95 10.98 2.26
N GLY A 35 1.00 10.15 3.27
CA GLY A 35 -0.13 9.34 3.68
C GLY A 35 0.34 8.18 4.53
N THR A 36 -0.39 7.09 4.46
CA THR A 36 -0.12 5.90 5.27
C THR A 36 -0.09 4.66 4.40
N ILE A 37 0.85 3.77 4.70
CA ILE A 37 0.91 2.43 4.11
C ILE A 37 1.12 1.45 5.24
N SER A 38 1.00 0.15 4.93
CA SER A 38 1.23 -0.88 5.94
C SER A 38 2.45 -1.71 5.56
N VAL A 39 2.96 -2.47 6.53
CA VAL A 39 4.04 -3.42 6.27
C VAL A 39 3.60 -4.43 5.22
N GLN A 40 2.31 -4.81 5.20
CA GLN A 40 1.81 -5.72 4.16
C GLN A 40 2.01 -5.14 2.76
N VAL A 41 1.75 -3.83 2.59
CA VAL A 41 1.93 -3.17 1.31
C VAL A 41 3.41 -3.21 0.90
N LEU A 42 4.31 -2.94 1.83
CA LEU A 42 5.75 -3.02 1.55
C LEU A 42 6.15 -4.43 1.14
N ASN A 43 5.64 -5.44 1.85
CA ASN A 43 5.96 -6.83 1.55
C ASN A 43 5.44 -7.26 0.19
N GLU A 44 4.21 -6.88 -0.14
CA GLU A 44 3.62 -7.22 -1.42
C GLU A 44 4.36 -6.53 -2.57
N PHE A 45 4.72 -5.27 -2.37
CA PHE A 45 5.52 -4.56 -3.37
C PHE A 45 6.84 -5.28 -3.62
N ALA A 46 7.56 -5.61 -2.55
CA ALA A 46 8.85 -6.28 -2.69
C ALA A 46 8.71 -7.64 -3.37
N ALA A 47 7.68 -8.39 -3.04
CA ALA A 47 7.46 -9.71 -3.64
C ALA A 47 7.19 -9.60 -5.15
N VAL A 48 6.34 -8.66 -5.55
CA VAL A 48 6.02 -8.48 -6.96
C VAL A 48 7.22 -7.93 -7.74
N ALA A 49 7.91 -6.95 -7.16
CA ALA A 49 9.07 -6.34 -7.81
C ALA A 49 10.17 -7.38 -8.05
N THR A 50 10.38 -8.27 -7.10
CA THR A 50 11.37 -9.33 -7.24
C THR A 50 10.95 -10.34 -8.30
N ARG A 51 9.73 -10.86 -8.18
CA ARG A 51 9.29 -11.99 -9.02
C ARG A 51 8.94 -11.57 -10.45
N LYS A 52 8.26 -10.44 -10.61
CA LYS A 52 7.73 -10.07 -11.91
C LYS A 52 8.59 -9.07 -12.65
N LEU A 53 9.29 -8.20 -11.91
CA LEU A 53 10.05 -7.13 -12.52
C LEU A 53 11.56 -7.35 -12.45
N GLY A 54 11.98 -8.37 -11.71
CA GLY A 54 13.39 -8.73 -11.64
C GLY A 54 14.28 -7.72 -10.93
N LEU A 55 13.72 -6.88 -10.08
CA LEU A 55 14.52 -5.93 -9.32
C LEU A 55 15.36 -6.63 -8.27
N SER A 56 16.57 -6.12 -8.06
CA SER A 56 17.40 -6.57 -6.97
C SER A 56 16.88 -6.03 -5.65
N TYR A 57 17.30 -6.64 -4.56
CA TYR A 57 16.90 -6.15 -3.23
C TYR A 57 17.40 -4.73 -2.99
N SER A 58 18.57 -4.40 -3.51
CA SER A 58 19.12 -3.05 -3.41
C SER A 58 18.24 -2.05 -4.15
N GLU A 59 17.80 -2.40 -5.35
CA GLU A 59 16.91 -1.55 -6.13
C GLU A 59 15.57 -1.35 -5.44
N ILE A 60 15.05 -2.41 -4.81
CA ILE A 60 13.79 -2.32 -4.06
C ILE A 60 13.94 -1.34 -2.89
N ARG A 61 15.04 -1.43 -2.16
CA ARG A 61 15.29 -0.50 -1.06
C ARG A 61 15.37 0.93 -1.55
N GLU A 62 16.01 1.16 -2.70
CA GLU A 62 16.14 2.50 -3.27
C GLU A 62 14.79 3.10 -3.64
N VAL A 63 13.88 2.27 -4.16
CA VAL A 63 12.53 2.75 -4.50
C VAL A 63 11.73 3.07 -3.24
N LEU A 64 11.83 2.22 -2.23
CA LEU A 64 11.02 2.37 -1.02
C LEU A 64 11.51 3.46 -0.07
N GLU A 65 12.76 3.83 -0.14
CA GLU A 65 13.32 4.82 0.79
C GLU A 65 12.58 6.16 0.75
N PRO A 66 12.40 6.80 -0.43
CA PRO A 66 11.66 8.06 -0.47
C PRO A 66 10.18 7.90 -0.07
N ILE A 67 9.59 6.75 -0.36
CA ILE A 67 8.20 6.50 0.03
C ILE A 67 8.10 6.47 1.55
N ARG A 68 9.03 5.77 2.21
CA ARG A 68 9.04 5.68 3.67
C ARG A 68 9.38 7.02 4.32
N ALA A 69 10.01 7.92 3.59
CA ALA A 69 10.30 9.25 4.12
C ALA A 69 9.06 10.14 4.19
N VAL A 70 8.08 9.90 3.30
CA VAL A 70 6.88 10.75 3.23
C VAL A 70 5.62 10.07 3.72
N CYS A 71 5.63 8.75 3.90
CA CYS A 71 4.46 7.99 4.36
C CYS A 71 4.72 7.38 5.72
N ALA A 72 3.70 7.39 6.57
CA ALA A 72 3.73 6.62 7.81
C ALA A 72 3.53 5.14 7.46
N VAL A 73 4.23 4.26 8.16
CA VAL A 73 4.10 2.82 7.94
C VAL A 73 3.49 2.20 9.19
N VAL A 74 2.32 1.58 9.05
CA VAL A 74 1.66 0.93 10.18
C VAL A 74 2.01 -0.56 10.19
N PRO A 75 2.11 -1.16 11.37
CA PRO A 75 2.53 -2.55 11.49
C PRO A 75 1.44 -3.52 11.04
N LEU A 76 1.84 -4.73 10.74
CA LEU A 76 0.93 -5.84 10.45
C LEU A 76 0.69 -6.54 11.78
N ALA A 77 -0.49 -6.32 12.36
CA ALA A 77 -0.81 -6.80 13.69
C ALA A 77 -1.87 -7.90 13.63
N LEU A 78 -2.00 -8.65 14.73
CA LEU A 78 -3.04 -9.67 14.85
C LEU A 78 -4.44 -9.05 14.67
N GLU A 79 -4.62 -7.86 15.21
CA GLU A 79 -5.86 -7.13 15.09
C GLU A 79 -6.23 -6.88 13.62
N THR A 80 -5.24 -6.54 12.80
CA THR A 80 -5.43 -6.32 11.36
C THR A 80 -5.91 -7.61 10.71
N HIS A 81 -5.28 -8.72 11.06
CA HIS A 81 -5.64 -10.03 10.53
C HIS A 81 -7.10 -10.38 10.85
N GLU A 82 -7.48 -10.23 12.09
CA GLU A 82 -8.82 -10.60 12.52
C GLU A 82 -9.88 -9.71 11.91
N LEU A 83 -9.64 -8.41 11.87
CA LEU A 83 -10.56 -7.49 11.24
C LEU A 83 -10.70 -7.78 9.75
N GLY A 84 -9.59 -8.13 9.10
CA GLY A 84 -9.60 -8.48 7.69
C GLY A 84 -10.47 -9.70 7.41
N LEU A 85 -10.36 -10.74 8.24
CA LEU A 85 -11.20 -11.91 8.08
C LEU A 85 -12.68 -11.55 8.19
N HIS A 86 -13.01 -10.71 9.16
CA HIS A 86 -14.38 -10.26 9.36
C HIS A 86 -14.91 -9.49 8.15
N ILE A 87 -14.09 -8.59 7.62
CA ILE A 87 -14.46 -7.79 6.44
C ILE A 87 -14.64 -8.67 5.22
N ALA A 88 -13.71 -9.61 5.00
CA ALA A 88 -13.78 -10.51 3.86
C ALA A 88 -15.06 -11.33 3.89
N GLU A 89 -15.41 -11.84 5.06
CA GLU A 89 -16.60 -12.67 5.24
C GLU A 89 -17.87 -11.86 5.02
N ARG A 90 -17.95 -10.68 5.62
CA ARG A 90 -19.16 -9.89 5.59
C ARG A 90 -19.43 -9.25 4.24
N TYR A 91 -18.38 -8.76 3.58
CA TYR A 91 -18.53 -7.98 2.35
C TYR A 91 -18.03 -8.70 1.11
N ARG A 92 -17.55 -9.93 1.27
CA ARG A 92 -17.08 -10.77 0.17
C ARG A 92 -15.92 -10.17 -0.61
N PHE A 93 -15.06 -9.46 0.09
CA PHE A 93 -13.80 -9.01 -0.50
C PHE A 93 -12.82 -10.18 -0.58
N SER A 94 -11.86 -10.09 -1.49
CA SER A 94 -10.72 -11.00 -1.42
C SER A 94 -10.02 -10.76 -0.08
N ILE A 95 -9.36 -11.80 0.43
CA ILE A 95 -8.72 -11.67 1.74
C ILE A 95 -7.61 -10.62 1.72
N TYR A 96 -6.89 -10.50 0.60
CA TYR A 96 -5.81 -9.50 0.50
C TYR A 96 -6.36 -8.09 0.53
N ASP A 97 -7.44 -7.83 -0.23
CA ASP A 97 -8.09 -6.53 -0.22
C ASP A 97 -8.67 -6.22 1.16
N ALA A 98 -9.23 -7.24 1.81
CA ALA A 98 -9.81 -7.06 3.14
C ALA A 98 -8.75 -6.66 4.16
N TRP A 99 -7.54 -7.22 4.08
CA TRP A 99 -6.45 -6.84 4.98
C TRP A 99 -6.00 -5.41 4.73
N ILE A 100 -6.00 -4.95 3.48
CA ILE A 100 -5.68 -3.56 3.17
C ILE A 100 -6.74 -2.63 3.77
N VAL A 101 -8.02 -2.95 3.59
CA VAL A 101 -9.10 -2.16 4.16
C VAL A 101 -9.01 -2.14 5.69
N ALA A 102 -8.72 -3.29 6.30
CA ALA A 102 -8.57 -3.38 7.75
C ALA A 102 -7.45 -2.48 8.25
N ALA A 103 -6.31 -2.50 7.56
CA ALA A 103 -5.17 -1.67 7.95
C ALA A 103 -5.53 -0.18 7.86
N ALA A 104 -6.23 0.22 6.80
CA ALA A 104 -6.65 1.60 6.63
C ALA A 104 -7.60 2.04 7.75
N LEU A 105 -8.56 1.18 8.09
CA LEU A 105 -9.51 1.48 9.18
C LEU A 105 -8.80 1.61 10.52
N LEU A 106 -7.90 0.68 10.82
CA LEU A 106 -7.19 0.71 12.10
C LEU A 106 -6.23 1.89 12.20
N ALA A 107 -5.73 2.36 11.06
CA ALA A 107 -4.87 3.55 11.02
C ALA A 107 -5.67 4.84 11.11
N GLY A 108 -7.00 4.78 11.04
CA GLY A 108 -7.85 5.95 11.13
C GLY A 108 -7.86 6.78 9.86
N CYS A 109 -7.54 6.17 8.74
CA CYS A 109 -7.53 6.88 7.45
C CYS A 109 -8.95 7.04 6.92
N GLY A 110 -9.26 8.22 6.41
CA GLY A 110 -10.57 8.50 5.84
C GLY A 110 -10.66 8.20 4.36
N THR A 111 -9.52 7.98 3.71
CA THR A 111 -9.46 7.72 2.27
C THR A 111 -8.56 6.52 2.02
N LEU A 112 -9.02 5.61 1.19
CA LEU A 112 -8.22 4.48 0.73
C LEU A 112 -8.05 4.63 -0.78
N TYR A 113 -6.81 4.78 -1.21
CA TYR A 113 -6.47 4.99 -2.61
C TYR A 113 -6.17 3.63 -3.25
N LEU A 114 -7.12 3.13 -4.01
CA LEU A 114 -7.02 1.87 -4.72
C LEU A 114 -6.99 2.14 -6.22
N GLU A 115 -6.21 1.35 -6.94
CA GLU A 115 -6.21 1.40 -8.41
C GLU A 115 -6.13 -0.01 -8.93
N ASP A 116 -6.91 -0.31 -9.92
CA ASP A 116 -6.89 -1.62 -10.56
C ASP A 116 -5.82 -1.71 -11.64
#